data_b3c037a9a73348046b6d9180ae08fe53
#
_entry.id   b3c037a9a73348046b6d9180ae08fe53
#
_cell.length_a   1.000
_cell.length_b   1.000
_cell.length_c   1.000
_cell.angle_alpha   90.00
_cell.angle_beta   90.00
_cell.angle_gamma   90.00
#
_symmetry.space_group_name_H-M   'P 1'
#
loop_
_entity.id
_entity.type
_entity.pdbx_description
1 polymer ?
#
loop_
_entity_poly.entity_id
_entity_poly.type
_entity_poly.pdbx_seq_one_letter_code
_entity_poly.pdbx_strand_id
1 'polypeptide(L)'
;MSNQNLSPVAWLLPLLPIVLACIIYFGDLQTSGFLFINSLTQGAPDIVWAFLTYLGNGWGVFAIAFPLLLLAPRLLTAGIFAGAISAIASSVLKPFFDLPRPAGVLPEGSFHRIGELLLSKAFPSGHTLTAFAIASALYFASAKSKRGSLLWLFILASLVGLSRIAVGAHWLTDVLAGAGVGLWCGMIGVALSQYIHGSQLLLNKIWPRFIAIGGLVTIYALLTQTMDLELNQPLQYASVALIAATLVLFIKAQMPNASSVTILSCYV
;
A
#
# COMPACT_ATOMS: atom_id res chain seq x y z
N MET A 1 -12.74 -19.47 16.03
CA MET A 1 -11.92 -18.68 15.09
C MET A 1 -11.12 -19.66 14.27
N SER A 2 -11.41 -19.83 12.98
CA SER A 2 -10.63 -20.73 12.12
C SER A 2 -9.22 -20.15 11.99
N ASN A 3 -8.24 -20.88 12.45
CA ASN A 3 -6.84 -20.57 12.23
C ASN A 3 -6.64 -20.47 10.70
N GLN A 4 -6.49 -19.25 10.16
CA GLN A 4 -6.33 -19.05 8.73
C GLN A 4 -4.87 -19.38 8.35
N ASN A 5 -4.50 -20.65 8.52
CA ASN A 5 -3.22 -21.11 8.03
C ASN A 5 -3.19 -20.92 6.51
N LEU A 6 -2.30 -20.06 6.04
CA LEU A 6 -2.04 -19.90 4.62
C LEU A 6 -1.49 -21.23 4.07
N SER A 7 -1.97 -21.63 2.90
CA SER A 7 -1.42 -22.83 2.26
C SER A 7 0.08 -22.63 1.97
N PRO A 8 0.91 -23.68 2.06
CA PRO A 8 2.34 -23.57 1.70
C PRO A 8 2.55 -22.99 0.30
N VAL A 9 1.66 -23.33 -0.63
CA VAL A 9 1.70 -22.81 -2.02
C VAL A 9 1.54 -21.29 -2.08
N ALA A 10 0.73 -20.70 -1.18
CA ALA A 10 0.57 -19.24 -1.16
C ALA A 10 1.89 -18.53 -0.88
N TRP A 11 2.78 -19.10 -0.07
CA TRP A 11 4.10 -18.56 0.23
C TRP A 11 5.10 -18.60 -0.94
N LEU A 12 4.79 -19.39 -1.98
CA LEU A 12 5.61 -19.46 -3.20
C LEU A 12 5.17 -18.45 -4.25
N LEU A 13 3.92 -17.95 -4.21
CA LEU A 13 3.42 -16.95 -5.18
C LEU A 13 4.30 -15.71 -5.32
N PRO A 14 4.87 -15.13 -4.24
CA PRO A 14 5.75 -13.97 -4.33
C PRO A 14 7.04 -14.20 -5.13
N LEU A 15 7.47 -15.45 -5.29
CA LEU A 15 8.66 -15.78 -6.09
C LEU A 15 8.44 -15.49 -7.57
N LEU A 16 7.21 -15.55 -8.08
CA LEU A 16 6.89 -15.32 -9.48
C LEU A 16 7.36 -13.94 -9.99
N PRO A 17 6.93 -12.81 -9.41
CA PRO A 17 7.42 -11.51 -9.84
C PRO A 17 8.91 -11.30 -9.54
N ILE A 18 9.47 -11.92 -8.48
CA ILE A 18 10.91 -11.83 -8.19
C ILE A 18 11.74 -12.55 -9.26
N VAL A 19 11.34 -13.76 -9.66
CA VAL A 19 12.01 -14.49 -10.73
C VAL A 19 11.94 -13.72 -12.05
N LEU A 20 10.77 -13.12 -12.36
CA LEU A 20 10.63 -12.28 -13.55
C LEU A 20 11.54 -11.05 -13.47
N ALA A 21 11.68 -10.41 -12.31
CA ALA A 21 12.64 -9.32 -12.12
C ALA A 21 14.08 -9.77 -12.38
N CYS A 22 14.47 -10.96 -11.90
CA CYS A 22 15.79 -11.53 -12.17
C CYS A 22 16.00 -11.80 -13.67
N ILE A 23 15.02 -12.37 -14.36
CA ILE A 23 15.11 -12.63 -15.81
C ILE A 23 15.33 -11.32 -16.58
N ILE A 24 14.58 -10.26 -16.26
CA ILE A 24 14.70 -8.95 -16.91
C ILE A 24 16.06 -8.32 -16.61
N TYR A 25 16.53 -8.42 -15.37
CA TYR A 25 17.81 -7.84 -14.95
C TYR A 25 19.00 -8.52 -15.61
N PHE A 26 19.09 -9.85 -15.51
CA PHE A 26 20.18 -10.64 -16.09
C PHE A 26 20.10 -10.79 -17.61
N GLY A 27 18.90 -10.60 -18.19
CA GLY A 27 18.68 -10.54 -19.63
C GLY A 27 18.96 -9.18 -20.27
N ASP A 28 19.45 -8.20 -19.51
CA ASP A 28 19.77 -6.84 -19.95
C ASP A 28 18.56 -6.08 -20.58
N LEU A 29 17.33 -6.46 -20.13
CA LEU A 29 16.07 -5.89 -20.64
C LEU A 29 15.55 -4.72 -19.79
N GLN A 30 16.28 -4.34 -18.74
CA GLN A 30 15.81 -3.33 -17.78
C GLN A 30 15.56 -1.97 -18.42
N THR A 31 16.54 -1.47 -19.19
CA THR A 31 16.47 -0.15 -19.82
C THR A 31 15.43 -0.12 -20.94
N SER A 32 15.46 -1.09 -21.85
CA SER A 32 14.50 -1.15 -22.97
C SER A 32 13.08 -1.35 -22.49
N GLY A 33 12.86 -2.22 -21.49
CA GLY A 33 11.55 -2.43 -20.88
C GLY A 33 11.02 -1.17 -20.17
N PHE A 34 11.88 -0.44 -19.45
CA PHE A 34 11.52 0.82 -18.82
C PHE A 34 11.10 1.87 -19.85
N LEU A 35 11.95 2.13 -20.85
CA LEU A 35 11.68 3.14 -21.87
C LEU A 35 10.40 2.82 -22.65
N PHE A 36 10.18 1.56 -23.01
CA PHE A 36 8.98 1.12 -23.69
C PHE A 36 7.72 1.39 -22.86
N ILE A 37 7.69 0.95 -21.60
CA ILE A 37 6.52 1.14 -20.73
C ILE A 37 6.31 2.64 -20.44
N ASN A 38 7.37 3.39 -20.11
CA ASN A 38 7.27 4.82 -19.85
C ASN A 38 6.71 5.57 -21.07
N SER A 39 7.11 5.23 -22.29
CA SER A 39 6.56 5.84 -23.52
C SER A 39 5.08 5.52 -23.72
N LEU A 40 4.64 4.29 -23.45
CA LEU A 40 3.22 3.91 -23.54
C LEU A 40 2.35 4.67 -22.53
N THR A 41 2.88 4.97 -21.36
CA THR A 41 2.14 5.66 -20.29
C THR A 41 1.92 7.14 -20.55
N GLN A 42 2.63 7.76 -21.51
CA GLN A 42 2.45 9.15 -21.90
C GLN A 42 1.07 9.44 -22.56
N GLY A 43 0.34 8.40 -22.98
CA GLY A 43 -1.01 8.54 -23.51
C GLY A 43 -2.06 8.94 -22.46
N ALA A 44 -1.74 8.86 -21.14
CA ALA A 44 -2.62 9.28 -20.06
C ALA A 44 -2.09 10.56 -19.40
N PRO A 45 -2.96 11.46 -18.90
CA PRO A 45 -2.55 12.67 -18.19
C PRO A 45 -1.75 12.36 -16.91
N ASP A 46 -0.79 13.22 -16.56
CA ASP A 46 0.08 13.10 -15.38
C ASP A 46 -0.68 12.93 -14.07
N ILE A 47 -1.84 13.59 -13.95
CA ILE A 47 -2.71 13.49 -12.77
C ILE A 47 -3.18 12.05 -12.49
N VAL A 48 -3.38 11.24 -13.53
CA VAL A 48 -3.77 9.83 -13.38
C VAL A 48 -2.65 9.05 -12.69
N TRP A 49 -1.41 9.27 -13.13
CA TRP A 49 -0.24 8.60 -12.57
C TRP A 49 0.07 9.09 -11.15
N ALA A 50 -0.11 10.38 -10.90
CA ALA A 50 0.02 10.96 -9.57
C ALA A 50 -0.98 10.32 -8.58
N PHE A 51 -2.25 10.21 -8.96
CA PHE A 51 -3.29 9.60 -8.12
C PHE A 51 -3.06 8.12 -7.87
N LEU A 52 -2.63 7.37 -8.87
CA LEU A 52 -2.25 5.96 -8.69
C LEU A 52 -1.02 5.83 -7.76
N THR A 53 -0.02 6.70 -7.92
CA THR A 53 1.14 6.76 -7.02
C THR A 53 0.72 6.99 -5.58
N TYR A 54 -0.21 7.91 -5.31
CA TYR A 54 -0.72 8.20 -3.98
C TYR A 54 -1.28 6.96 -3.26
N LEU A 55 -1.90 6.03 -4.00
CA LEU A 55 -2.40 4.76 -3.46
C LEU A 55 -1.29 3.78 -3.03
N GLY A 56 -0.03 4.07 -3.32
CA GLY A 56 1.14 3.35 -2.83
C GLY A 56 1.89 4.07 -1.70
N ASN A 57 1.53 5.33 -1.44
CA ASN A 57 2.06 6.10 -0.31
C ASN A 57 1.51 5.58 1.01
N GLY A 58 2.39 5.35 2.01
CA GLY A 58 1.99 4.78 3.29
C GLY A 58 0.91 5.58 4.02
N TRP A 59 1.01 6.92 4.03
CA TRP A 59 0.02 7.79 4.65
C TRP A 59 -1.29 7.81 3.86
N GLY A 60 -1.19 7.87 2.52
CA GLY A 60 -2.34 7.88 1.62
C GLY A 60 -3.16 6.59 1.73
N VAL A 61 -2.48 5.44 1.66
CA VAL A 61 -3.16 4.14 1.76
C VAL A 61 -3.77 3.90 3.14
N PHE A 62 -3.08 4.33 4.21
CA PHE A 62 -3.64 4.24 5.56
C PHE A 62 -4.88 5.11 5.70
N ALA A 63 -4.86 6.33 5.16
CA ALA A 63 -6.00 7.25 5.20
C ALA A 63 -7.23 6.66 4.48
N ILE A 64 -7.03 6.09 3.28
CA ILE A 64 -8.11 5.47 2.49
C ILE A 64 -8.65 4.21 3.18
N ALA A 65 -7.80 3.43 3.85
CA ALA A 65 -8.19 2.25 4.60
C ALA A 65 -8.79 2.57 5.99
N PHE A 66 -8.67 3.82 6.47
CA PHE A 66 -9.05 4.20 7.83
C PHE A 66 -10.52 3.92 8.20
N PRO A 67 -11.53 4.04 7.32
CA PRO A 67 -12.90 3.65 7.61
C PRO A 67 -13.07 2.19 8.04
N LEU A 68 -12.12 1.31 7.70
CA LEU A 68 -12.11 -0.07 8.18
C LEU A 68 -11.96 -0.17 9.70
N LEU A 69 -11.55 0.91 10.39
CA LEU A 69 -11.59 0.99 11.86
C LEU A 69 -12.99 0.68 12.40
N LEU A 70 -14.03 1.13 11.69
CA LEU A 70 -15.44 0.92 12.06
C LEU A 70 -16.05 -0.30 11.38
N LEU A 71 -15.69 -0.54 10.12
CA LEU A 71 -16.33 -1.52 9.24
C LEU A 71 -15.72 -2.92 9.36
N ALA A 72 -14.40 -3.01 9.50
CA ALA A 72 -13.66 -4.26 9.52
C ALA A 72 -12.32 -4.13 10.27
N PRO A 73 -12.34 -3.92 11.60
CA PRO A 73 -11.13 -3.63 12.39
C PRO A 73 -10.04 -4.69 12.25
N ARG A 74 -10.41 -5.95 12.00
CA ARG A 74 -9.48 -7.05 11.75
C ARG A 74 -8.69 -6.84 10.46
N LEU A 75 -9.36 -6.41 9.38
CA LEU A 75 -8.71 -6.14 8.10
C LEU A 75 -7.76 -4.95 8.22
N LEU A 76 -8.19 -3.87 8.89
CA LEU A 76 -7.33 -2.72 9.14
C LEU A 76 -6.09 -3.11 9.96
N THR A 77 -6.28 -3.93 11.02
CA THR A 77 -5.17 -4.41 11.85
C THR A 77 -4.16 -5.20 11.02
N ALA A 78 -4.61 -6.11 10.16
CA ALA A 78 -3.73 -6.85 9.25
C ALA A 78 -3.00 -5.91 8.28
N GLY A 79 -3.69 -4.90 7.74
CA GLY A 79 -3.11 -3.86 6.89
C GLY A 79 -2.05 -3.04 7.62
N ILE A 80 -2.28 -2.64 8.86
CA ILE A 80 -1.31 -1.89 9.68
C ILE A 80 -0.03 -2.71 9.88
N PHE A 81 -0.12 -3.99 10.27
CA PHE A 81 1.07 -4.84 10.40
C PHE A 81 1.78 -5.03 9.06
N ALA A 82 1.03 -5.26 7.98
CA ALA A 82 1.60 -5.38 6.64
C ALA A 82 2.33 -4.10 6.21
N GLY A 83 1.72 -2.92 6.44
CA GLY A 83 2.30 -1.63 6.16
C GLY A 83 3.58 -1.37 6.97
N ALA A 84 3.57 -1.68 8.27
CA ALA A 84 4.76 -1.55 9.11
C ALA A 84 5.91 -2.45 8.62
N ILE A 85 5.63 -3.72 8.30
CA ILE A 85 6.64 -4.65 7.78
C ILE A 85 7.14 -4.16 6.41
N SER A 86 6.25 -3.65 5.56
CA SER A 86 6.63 -3.10 4.25
C SER A 86 7.56 -1.89 4.38
N ALA A 87 7.31 -1.01 5.34
CA ALA A 87 8.15 0.13 5.63
C ALA A 87 9.54 -0.30 6.12
N ILE A 88 9.61 -1.28 7.03
CA ILE A 88 10.87 -1.86 7.52
C ILE A 88 11.62 -2.52 6.37
N ALA A 89 10.96 -3.36 5.57
CA ALA A 89 11.58 -4.01 4.43
C ALA A 89 12.16 -2.99 3.43
N SER A 90 11.40 -1.94 3.11
CA SER A 90 11.87 -0.86 2.23
C SER A 90 13.07 -0.11 2.83
N SER A 91 13.05 0.22 4.12
CA SER A 91 14.13 0.96 4.79
C SER A 91 15.43 0.15 4.92
N VAL A 92 15.35 -1.17 4.95
CA VAL A 92 16.51 -2.07 5.00
C VAL A 92 17.04 -2.38 3.60
N LEU A 93 16.15 -2.74 2.66
CA LEU A 93 16.57 -3.20 1.33
C LEU A 93 17.11 -2.07 0.45
N LYS A 94 16.57 -0.86 0.55
CA LYS A 94 17.03 0.27 -0.25
C LYS A 94 18.49 0.65 -0.01
N PRO A 95 18.96 0.86 1.21
CA PRO A 95 20.38 1.13 1.45
C PRO A 95 21.26 -0.10 1.23
N PHE A 96 20.73 -1.33 1.39
CA PHE A 96 21.50 -2.56 1.16
C PHE A 96 21.86 -2.74 -0.32
N PHE A 97 20.93 -2.51 -1.23
CA PHE A 97 21.18 -2.64 -2.67
C PHE A 97 21.74 -1.36 -3.28
N ASP A 98 21.37 -0.20 -2.79
CA ASP A 98 21.73 1.16 -3.22
C ASP A 98 21.82 1.35 -4.75
N LEU A 99 20.87 0.74 -5.50
CA LEU A 99 20.86 0.78 -6.95
C LEU A 99 20.38 2.14 -7.49
N PRO A 100 20.95 2.61 -8.62
CA PRO A 100 20.55 3.87 -9.24
C PRO A 100 19.15 3.78 -9.86
N ARG A 101 18.43 4.91 -9.85
CA ARG A 101 17.14 5.07 -10.52
C ARG A 101 17.32 5.40 -12.01
N PRO A 102 16.24 5.34 -12.82
CA PRO A 102 16.34 5.71 -14.24
C PRO A 102 17.03 7.06 -14.47
N ALA A 103 16.66 8.09 -13.70
CA ALA A 103 17.26 9.42 -13.82
C ALA A 103 18.73 9.51 -13.33
N GLY A 104 19.22 8.51 -12.63
CA GLY A 104 20.64 8.41 -12.24
C GLY A 104 21.52 7.75 -13.30
N VAL A 105 20.92 7.19 -14.36
CA VAL A 105 21.64 6.43 -15.40
C VAL A 105 21.35 6.97 -16.79
N LEU A 106 20.09 7.32 -17.08
CA LEU A 106 19.66 7.73 -18.41
C LEU A 106 19.85 9.24 -18.60
N PRO A 107 20.14 9.69 -19.84
CA PRO A 107 20.26 11.10 -20.16
C PRO A 107 18.97 11.86 -19.83
N GLU A 108 19.11 13.11 -19.42
CA GLU A 108 17.98 14.02 -19.21
C GLU A 108 17.18 14.19 -20.51
N GLY A 109 15.84 14.16 -20.38
CA GLY A 109 14.93 14.24 -21.53
C GLY A 109 14.73 12.95 -22.32
N SER A 110 15.44 11.85 -22.01
CA SER A 110 15.28 10.58 -22.71
C SER A 110 14.01 9.80 -22.35
N PHE A 111 13.29 10.22 -21.28
CA PHE A 111 12.03 9.62 -20.84
C PHE A 111 11.15 10.67 -20.12
N HIS A 112 9.86 10.36 -19.99
CA HIS A 112 8.92 11.22 -19.27
C HIS A 112 9.10 11.06 -17.76
N ARG A 113 9.20 12.19 -17.04
CA ARG A 113 9.35 12.23 -15.58
C ARG A 113 8.37 13.21 -14.97
N ILE A 114 7.71 12.78 -13.89
CA ILE A 114 6.79 13.61 -13.11
C ILE A 114 7.34 13.74 -11.69
N GLY A 115 7.51 14.98 -11.21
CA GLY A 115 7.98 15.28 -9.86
C GLY A 115 9.49 15.35 -9.73
N GLU A 116 10.00 15.09 -8.53
CA GLU A 116 11.39 15.33 -8.12
C GLU A 116 12.40 14.43 -8.86
N LEU A 117 13.62 14.96 -8.99
CA LEU A 117 14.76 14.22 -9.53
C LEU A 117 15.32 13.26 -8.48
N LEU A 118 14.99 11.99 -8.60
CA LEU A 118 15.46 10.93 -7.72
C LEU A 118 16.54 10.11 -8.42
N LEU A 119 17.75 10.01 -7.84
CA LEU A 119 18.91 9.41 -8.51
C LEU A 119 19.30 8.02 -7.99
N SER A 120 19.07 7.72 -6.70
CA SER A 120 19.53 6.50 -6.03
C SER A 120 18.43 5.78 -5.25
N LYS A 121 18.76 4.65 -4.63
CA LYS A 121 17.87 3.83 -3.79
C LYS A 121 16.61 3.39 -4.54
N ALA A 122 16.82 2.90 -5.78
CA ALA A 122 15.73 2.45 -6.63
C ALA A 122 15.06 1.18 -6.09
N PHE A 123 15.84 0.20 -5.67
CA PHE A 123 15.39 -1.17 -5.42
C PHE A 123 15.16 -1.48 -3.94
N PRO A 124 14.04 -2.14 -3.61
CA PRO A 124 12.82 -2.30 -4.42
C PRO A 124 11.95 -1.04 -4.41
N SER A 125 10.92 -0.97 -5.28
CA SER A 125 9.93 0.10 -5.27
C SER A 125 9.08 0.07 -4.00
N GLY A 126 9.23 1.09 -3.14
CA GLY A 126 8.50 1.17 -1.86
C GLY A 126 6.99 1.30 -2.03
N HIS A 127 6.51 2.10 -3.00
CA HIS A 127 5.08 2.25 -3.29
C HIS A 127 4.44 0.94 -3.75
N THR A 128 5.10 0.23 -4.68
CA THR A 128 4.63 -1.08 -5.13
C THR A 128 4.61 -2.09 -3.98
N LEU A 129 5.67 -2.09 -3.17
CA LEU A 129 5.78 -2.95 -2.00
C LEU A 129 4.63 -2.72 -1.01
N THR A 130 4.34 -1.46 -0.68
CA THR A 130 3.22 -1.09 0.20
C THR A 130 1.87 -1.49 -0.40
N ALA A 131 1.63 -1.18 -1.67
CA ALA A 131 0.36 -1.50 -2.34
C ALA A 131 0.08 -3.01 -2.34
N PHE A 132 1.08 -3.83 -2.71
CA PHE A 132 0.96 -5.30 -2.68
C PHE A 132 0.86 -5.85 -1.26
N ALA A 133 1.53 -5.25 -0.26
CA ALA A 133 1.42 -5.65 1.13
C ALA A 133 -0.01 -5.45 1.65
N ILE A 134 -0.62 -4.31 1.38
CA ILE A 134 -2.00 -4.02 1.79
C ILE A 134 -2.99 -4.91 1.02
N ALA A 135 -2.86 -5.03 -0.30
CA ALA A 135 -3.72 -5.92 -1.10
C ALA A 135 -3.67 -7.36 -0.58
N SER A 136 -2.47 -7.90 -0.34
CA SER A 136 -2.23 -9.23 0.20
C SER A 136 -2.84 -9.38 1.61
N ALA A 137 -2.64 -8.40 2.50
CA ALA A 137 -3.18 -8.43 3.85
C ALA A 137 -4.71 -8.47 3.84
N LEU A 138 -5.36 -7.59 3.08
CA LEU A 138 -6.83 -7.55 2.97
C LEU A 138 -7.39 -8.83 2.36
N TYR A 139 -6.75 -9.35 1.32
CA TYR A 139 -7.14 -10.59 0.66
C TYR A 139 -7.05 -11.79 1.60
N PHE A 140 -5.91 -12.01 2.24
CA PHE A 140 -5.69 -13.18 3.07
C PHE A 140 -6.35 -13.10 4.45
N ALA A 141 -6.57 -11.90 5.00
CA ALA A 141 -7.35 -11.71 6.23
C ALA A 141 -8.85 -11.91 6.02
N SER A 142 -9.33 -11.82 4.78
CA SER A 142 -10.75 -12.01 4.45
C SER A 142 -11.14 -13.49 4.40
N ALA A 143 -12.44 -13.76 4.65
CA ALA A 143 -13.01 -15.10 4.50
C ALA A 143 -12.79 -15.63 3.08
N LYS A 144 -12.51 -16.94 2.95
CA LYS A 144 -12.22 -17.58 1.65
C LYS A 144 -13.30 -17.31 0.60
N SER A 145 -14.57 -17.30 1.00
CA SER A 145 -15.71 -17.02 0.12
C SER A 145 -15.71 -15.61 -0.48
N LYS A 146 -15.05 -14.65 0.17
CA LYS A 146 -14.97 -13.25 -0.27
C LYS A 146 -13.71 -12.93 -1.08
N ARG A 147 -12.73 -13.83 -1.12
CA ARG A 147 -11.44 -13.57 -1.76
C ARG A 147 -11.54 -13.30 -3.26
N GLY A 148 -12.45 -13.99 -3.94
CA GLY A 148 -12.68 -13.75 -5.37
C GLY A 148 -13.07 -12.32 -5.68
N SER A 149 -13.93 -11.71 -4.86
CA SER A 149 -14.33 -10.31 -5.01
C SER A 149 -13.25 -9.29 -4.61
N LEU A 150 -12.12 -9.72 -4.07
CA LEU A 150 -11.01 -8.85 -3.68
C LEU A 150 -9.81 -8.92 -4.64
N LEU A 151 -9.90 -9.70 -5.72
CA LEU A 151 -8.81 -9.81 -6.72
C LEU A 151 -8.49 -8.48 -7.40
N TRP A 152 -9.46 -7.57 -7.52
CA TRP A 152 -9.22 -6.23 -8.05
C TRP A 152 -8.19 -5.41 -7.25
N LEU A 153 -7.96 -5.74 -5.97
CA LEU A 153 -6.91 -5.09 -5.16
C LEU A 153 -5.52 -5.32 -5.76
N PHE A 154 -5.27 -6.50 -6.32
CA PHE A 154 -3.99 -6.79 -6.98
C PHE A 154 -3.87 -6.09 -8.33
N ILE A 155 -5.00 -5.90 -9.05
CA ILE A 155 -5.02 -5.06 -10.26
C ILE A 155 -4.66 -3.62 -9.88
N LEU A 156 -5.27 -3.07 -8.82
CA LEU A 156 -4.96 -1.73 -8.33
C LEU A 156 -3.50 -1.61 -7.88
N ALA A 157 -2.98 -2.59 -7.14
CA ALA A 157 -1.56 -2.63 -6.73
C ALA A 157 -0.62 -2.69 -7.94
N SER A 158 -1.00 -3.41 -9.01
CA SER A 158 -0.25 -3.44 -10.27
C SER A 158 -0.27 -2.08 -10.99
N LEU A 159 -1.40 -1.38 -10.98
CA LEU A 159 -1.50 -0.01 -11.51
C LEU A 159 -0.67 0.99 -10.69
N VAL A 160 -0.59 0.82 -9.37
CA VAL A 160 0.36 1.57 -8.53
C VAL A 160 1.81 1.28 -8.96
N GLY A 161 2.16 0.01 -9.20
CA GLY A 161 3.48 -0.36 -9.74
C GLY A 161 3.75 0.29 -11.09
N LEU A 162 2.79 0.24 -12.01
CA LEU A 162 2.88 0.88 -13.33
C LEU A 162 3.08 2.39 -13.22
N SER A 163 2.37 3.05 -12.28
CA SER A 163 2.53 4.49 -12.06
C SER A 163 3.97 4.86 -11.70
N ARG A 164 4.73 3.98 -11.02
CA ARG A 164 6.12 4.26 -10.65
C ARG A 164 7.07 4.26 -11.85
N ILE A 165 6.73 3.50 -12.90
CA ILE A 165 7.42 3.54 -14.20
C ILE A 165 6.97 4.78 -14.98
N ALA A 166 5.67 5.07 -14.98
CA ALA A 166 5.07 6.22 -15.67
C ALA A 166 5.65 7.55 -15.18
N VAL A 167 5.80 7.74 -13.84
CA VAL A 167 6.43 8.94 -13.27
C VAL A 167 7.96 8.95 -13.39
N GLY A 168 8.57 7.93 -14.01
CA GLY A 168 10.01 7.86 -14.24
C GLY A 168 10.85 7.55 -12.97
N ALA A 169 10.22 7.08 -11.89
CA ALA A 169 10.89 6.93 -10.60
C ALA A 169 11.56 5.58 -10.37
N HIS A 170 11.13 4.52 -11.06
CA HIS A 170 11.58 3.14 -10.85
C HIS A 170 11.68 2.33 -12.13
N TRP A 171 12.64 1.39 -12.14
CA TRP A 171 12.74 0.36 -13.14
C TRP A 171 11.62 -0.68 -13.02
N LEU A 172 11.35 -1.43 -14.09
CA LEU A 172 10.39 -2.54 -14.06
C LEU A 172 10.83 -3.62 -13.04
N THR A 173 12.12 -3.86 -12.91
CA THR A 173 12.69 -4.81 -11.93
C THR A 173 12.42 -4.39 -10.49
N ASP A 174 12.48 -3.08 -10.16
CA ASP A 174 12.16 -2.56 -8.83
C ASP A 174 10.69 -2.79 -8.47
N VAL A 175 9.81 -2.59 -9.46
CA VAL A 175 8.36 -2.78 -9.33
C VAL A 175 8.03 -4.25 -9.10
N LEU A 176 8.58 -5.15 -9.89
CA LEU A 176 8.36 -6.60 -9.76
C LEU A 176 8.89 -7.15 -8.43
N ALA A 177 10.09 -6.74 -8.03
CA ALA A 177 10.64 -7.12 -6.73
C ALA A 177 9.80 -6.55 -5.58
N GLY A 178 9.36 -5.29 -5.69
CA GLY A 178 8.45 -4.66 -4.75
C GLY A 178 7.13 -5.42 -4.61
N ALA A 179 6.56 -5.91 -5.72
CA ALA A 179 5.36 -6.74 -5.70
C ALA A 179 5.57 -8.05 -4.92
N GLY A 180 6.65 -8.78 -5.20
CA GLY A 180 6.97 -10.02 -4.52
C GLY A 180 7.20 -9.84 -3.02
N VAL A 181 8.06 -8.91 -2.63
CA VAL A 181 8.31 -8.60 -1.21
C VAL A 181 7.04 -8.11 -0.53
N GLY A 182 6.24 -7.28 -1.20
CA GLY A 182 4.95 -6.80 -0.68
C GLY A 182 3.97 -7.93 -0.38
N LEU A 183 3.86 -8.91 -1.27
CA LEU A 183 3.01 -10.09 -1.04
C LEU A 183 3.42 -10.83 0.25
N TRP A 184 4.71 -11.04 0.49
CA TRP A 184 5.19 -11.63 1.76
C TRP A 184 4.87 -10.75 2.95
N CYS A 185 5.13 -9.45 2.88
CA CYS A 185 4.81 -8.50 3.96
C CYS A 185 3.33 -8.56 4.35
N GLY A 186 2.42 -8.67 3.37
CA GLY A 186 1.00 -8.81 3.62
C GLY A 186 0.63 -10.12 4.34
N MET A 187 1.18 -11.25 3.90
CA MET A 187 0.96 -12.55 4.54
C MET A 187 1.51 -12.59 5.98
N ILE A 188 2.68 -12.03 6.22
CA ILE A 188 3.25 -11.89 7.57
C ILE A 188 2.37 -10.98 8.42
N GLY A 189 1.89 -9.85 7.87
CA GLY A 189 0.97 -8.94 8.53
C GLY A 189 -0.32 -9.63 8.99
N VAL A 190 -0.89 -10.50 8.15
CA VAL A 190 -2.04 -11.34 8.52
C VAL A 190 -1.69 -12.26 9.69
N ALA A 191 -0.55 -12.97 9.64
CA ALA A 191 -0.12 -13.84 10.71
C ALA A 191 0.05 -13.08 12.03
N LEU A 192 0.70 -11.92 12.02
CA LEU A 192 0.89 -11.09 13.21
C LEU A 192 -0.43 -10.52 13.73
N SER A 193 -1.37 -10.16 12.87
CA SER A 193 -2.67 -9.64 13.29
C SER A 193 -3.47 -10.63 14.13
N GLN A 194 -3.20 -11.92 14.02
CA GLN A 194 -3.88 -12.97 14.79
C GLN A 194 -3.55 -12.92 16.29
N TYR A 195 -2.40 -12.35 16.68
CA TYR A 195 -2.04 -12.14 18.09
C TYR A 195 -2.93 -11.07 18.76
N ILE A 196 -3.60 -10.23 17.99
CA ILE A 196 -4.62 -9.31 18.54
C ILE A 196 -5.95 -10.06 18.63
N HIS A 197 -6.34 -10.43 19.84
CA HIS A 197 -7.60 -11.14 20.05
C HIS A 197 -8.81 -10.32 19.58
N GLY A 198 -9.88 -11.01 19.11
CA GLY A 198 -11.09 -10.37 18.63
C GLY A 198 -11.75 -9.41 19.63
N SER A 199 -11.69 -9.75 20.93
CA SER A 199 -12.17 -8.88 22.00
C SER A 199 -11.44 -7.55 22.11
N GLN A 200 -10.17 -7.47 21.67
CA GLN A 200 -9.39 -6.24 21.66
C GLN A 200 -9.71 -5.32 20.46
N LEU A 201 -10.42 -5.83 19.47
CA LEU A 201 -10.86 -5.08 18.28
C LEU A 201 -12.18 -4.33 18.49
N LEU A 202 -12.87 -4.55 19.61
CA LEU A 202 -14.09 -3.81 19.96
C LEU A 202 -13.76 -2.34 20.13
N LEU A 203 -14.61 -1.44 19.61
CA LEU A 203 -14.35 0.01 19.53
C LEU A 203 -14.03 0.66 20.89
N ASN A 204 -14.55 0.11 22.00
CA ASN A 204 -14.29 0.60 23.36
C ASN A 204 -12.95 0.11 23.96
N LYS A 205 -12.18 -0.70 23.24
CA LYS A 205 -10.89 -1.24 23.70
C LYS A 205 -9.72 -0.35 23.29
N ILE A 206 -8.56 -0.67 23.87
CA ILE A 206 -7.35 0.16 23.69
C ILE A 206 -6.81 0.13 22.25
N TRP A 207 -6.90 -1.02 21.57
CA TRP A 207 -6.34 -1.17 20.22
C TRP A 207 -6.95 -0.22 19.18
N PRO A 208 -8.30 -0.12 19.02
CA PRO A 208 -8.90 0.88 18.14
C PRO A 208 -8.58 2.34 18.52
N ARG A 209 -8.35 2.61 19.80
CA ARG A 209 -7.92 3.96 20.24
C ARG A 209 -6.51 4.30 19.77
N PHE A 210 -5.58 3.35 19.82
CA PHE A 210 -4.25 3.53 19.22
C PHE A 210 -4.34 3.80 17.72
N ILE A 211 -5.18 3.05 17.00
CA ILE A 211 -5.41 3.30 15.57
C ILE A 211 -6.00 4.70 15.34
N ALA A 212 -6.94 5.13 16.18
CA ALA A 212 -7.53 6.47 16.11
C ALA A 212 -6.47 7.58 16.31
N ILE A 213 -5.53 7.39 17.25
CA ILE A 213 -4.38 8.30 17.42
C ILE A 213 -3.52 8.31 16.16
N GLY A 214 -3.26 7.14 15.56
CA GLY A 214 -2.60 7.05 14.26
C GLY A 214 -3.29 7.85 13.16
N GLY A 215 -4.64 7.90 13.17
CA GLY A 215 -5.42 8.75 12.29
C GLY A 215 -5.13 10.25 12.48
N LEU A 216 -5.01 10.73 13.73
CA LEU A 216 -4.64 12.12 14.01
C LEU A 216 -3.23 12.46 13.53
N VAL A 217 -2.28 11.55 13.74
CA VAL A 217 -0.90 11.70 13.21
C VAL A 217 -0.91 11.77 11.69
N THR A 218 -1.75 10.95 11.05
CA THR A 218 -1.88 10.95 9.59
C THR A 218 -2.50 12.26 9.08
N ILE A 219 -3.52 12.80 9.75
CA ILE A 219 -4.06 14.15 9.42
C ILE A 219 -2.94 15.19 9.47
N TYR A 220 -2.16 15.20 10.54
CA TYR A 220 -1.05 16.13 10.69
C TYR A 220 -0.04 15.98 9.52
N ALA A 221 0.39 14.76 9.20
CA ALA A 221 1.32 14.49 8.11
C ALA A 221 0.76 14.95 6.75
N LEU A 222 -0.52 14.65 6.46
CA LEU A 222 -1.17 15.02 5.19
C LEU A 222 -1.37 16.55 5.03
N LEU A 223 -1.46 17.29 6.13
CA LEU A 223 -1.61 18.76 6.09
C LEU A 223 -0.27 19.51 6.05
N THR A 224 0.82 18.87 6.51
CA THR A 224 2.13 19.55 6.67
C THR A 224 3.17 19.09 5.66
N GLN A 225 2.95 17.98 4.95
CA GLN A 225 3.91 17.43 4.01
C GLN A 225 3.26 17.20 2.64
N THR A 226 4.03 17.42 1.58
CA THR A 226 3.62 17.02 0.22
C THR A 226 3.84 15.51 0.06
N MET A 227 2.78 14.78 -0.31
CA MET A 227 2.85 13.34 -0.52
C MET A 227 3.23 13.04 -1.97
N ASP A 228 4.51 12.75 -2.20
CA ASP A 228 5.15 12.40 -3.48
C ASP A 228 5.11 13.51 -4.54
N LEU A 229 3.94 14.04 -4.86
CA LEU A 229 3.70 14.99 -5.95
C LEU A 229 2.71 16.07 -5.50
N GLU A 230 2.92 17.31 -5.89
CA GLU A 230 1.97 18.41 -5.63
C GLU A 230 0.58 18.14 -6.21
N LEU A 231 0.52 17.42 -7.33
CA LEU A 231 -0.72 16.96 -7.96
C LEU A 231 -1.60 16.12 -7.02
N ASN A 232 -1.05 15.59 -5.93
CA ASN A 232 -1.76 14.77 -4.95
C ASN A 232 -2.49 15.60 -3.86
N GLN A 233 -2.31 16.91 -3.81
CA GLN A 233 -2.95 17.76 -2.78
C GLN A 233 -4.47 17.56 -2.67
N PRO A 234 -5.27 17.47 -3.76
CA PRO A 234 -6.70 17.23 -3.64
C PRO A 234 -7.02 15.91 -2.92
N LEU A 235 -6.23 14.85 -3.20
CA LEU A 235 -6.39 13.54 -2.53
C LEU A 235 -5.95 13.61 -1.06
N GLN A 236 -4.93 14.41 -0.72
CA GLN A 236 -4.52 14.61 0.67
C GLN A 236 -5.66 15.25 1.48
N TYR A 237 -6.29 16.32 0.97
CA TYR A 237 -7.41 16.97 1.64
C TYR A 237 -8.65 16.07 1.74
N ALA A 238 -8.97 15.32 0.69
CA ALA A 238 -10.05 14.33 0.73
C ALA A 238 -9.78 13.23 1.77
N SER A 239 -8.53 12.79 1.88
CA SER A 239 -8.09 11.82 2.87
C SER A 239 -8.20 12.35 4.31
N VAL A 240 -7.82 13.61 4.53
CA VAL A 240 -8.02 14.29 5.83
C VAL A 240 -9.50 14.32 6.20
N ALA A 241 -10.37 14.71 5.29
CA ALA A 241 -11.81 14.74 5.52
C ALA A 241 -12.37 13.34 5.84
N LEU A 242 -11.89 12.30 5.14
CA LEU A 242 -12.28 10.91 5.36
C LEU A 242 -11.89 10.42 6.76
N ILE A 243 -10.63 10.70 7.20
CA ILE A 243 -10.18 10.35 8.55
C ILE A 243 -10.99 11.10 9.59
N ALA A 244 -11.16 12.42 9.42
CA ALA A 244 -11.91 13.25 10.38
C ALA A 244 -13.36 12.76 10.53
N ALA A 245 -14.06 12.47 9.45
CA ALA A 245 -15.40 11.90 9.46
C ALA A 245 -15.43 10.55 10.21
N THR A 246 -14.46 9.67 9.94
CA THR A 246 -14.35 8.37 10.60
C THR A 246 -14.11 8.53 12.11
N LEU A 247 -13.24 9.46 12.52
CA LEU A 247 -12.98 9.75 13.95
C LEU A 247 -14.21 10.28 14.65
N VAL A 248 -14.99 11.17 14.02
CA VAL A 248 -16.27 11.65 14.58
C VAL A 248 -17.24 10.49 14.82
N LEU A 249 -17.38 9.59 13.85
CA LEU A 249 -18.20 8.39 14.00
C LEU A 249 -17.68 7.44 15.08
N PHE A 250 -16.36 7.27 15.15
CA PHE A 250 -15.70 6.46 16.18
C PHE A 250 -15.97 7.00 17.59
N ILE A 251 -15.87 8.33 17.80
CA ILE A 251 -16.16 8.97 19.08
C ILE A 251 -17.64 8.81 19.42
N LYS A 252 -18.56 9.07 18.48
CA LYS A 252 -20.01 8.89 18.70
C LYS A 252 -20.35 7.46 19.11
N ALA A 253 -19.71 6.45 18.51
CA ALA A 253 -19.94 5.04 18.85
C ALA A 253 -19.52 4.65 20.29
N GLN A 254 -18.74 5.50 20.97
CA GLN A 254 -18.31 5.28 22.35
C GLN A 254 -19.15 6.03 23.40
N MET A 255 -20.09 6.90 22.99
CA MET A 255 -20.96 7.66 23.92
C MET A 255 -22.05 6.78 24.49
N PRO A 256 -22.36 6.89 25.81
CA PRO A 256 -23.32 6.02 26.50
C PRO A 256 -24.78 6.06 25.97
N ASN A 257 -25.15 7.10 25.22
CA ASN A 257 -26.53 7.32 24.72
C ASN A 257 -26.69 6.98 23.23
N ALA A 258 -25.78 6.22 22.63
CA ALA A 258 -25.93 5.72 21.25
C ALA A 258 -26.89 4.51 21.16
N SER A 259 -28.06 4.59 21.84
CA SER A 259 -29.18 3.66 21.63
C SER A 259 -29.85 4.03 20.31
N SER A 260 -29.34 3.52 19.21
CA SER A 260 -29.96 3.27 17.91
C SER A 260 -29.01 3.37 16.69
N VAL A 261 -27.74 3.23 16.88
CA VAL A 261 -26.88 2.95 15.71
C VAL A 261 -26.50 1.47 15.77
N THR A 262 -27.47 0.62 15.44
CA THR A 262 -27.23 -0.76 15.01
C THR A 262 -26.55 -0.69 13.63
N ILE A 263 -25.34 -0.17 13.59
CA ILE A 263 -24.49 -0.26 12.42
C ILE A 263 -23.87 -1.64 12.47
N LEU A 264 -24.53 -2.57 11.76
CA LEU A 264 -23.95 -3.75 11.14
C LEU A 264 -22.99 -4.59 12.00
N SER A 265 -23.52 -5.24 13.05
CA SER A 265 -22.89 -6.41 13.66
C SER A 265 -23.03 -7.67 12.79
N CYS A 266 -23.03 -7.55 11.50
CA CYS A 266 -23.21 -8.65 10.54
C CYS A 266 -21.93 -9.01 9.80
N TYR A 267 -20.77 -9.00 10.42
CA TYR A 267 -19.57 -9.60 9.81
C TYR A 267 -18.55 -9.99 10.91
N VAL A 268 -18.92 -10.97 11.75
CA VAL A 268 -17.94 -11.78 12.47
C VAL A 268 -17.74 -13.08 11.73
#